data_babadfc4d24136c4c5957a97822199ab
#
_entry.id   babadfc4d24136c4c5957a97822199ab
#
_cell.length_a   1.000
_cell.length_b   1.000
_cell.length_c   1.000
_cell.angle_alpha   90.00
_cell.angle_beta   90.00
_cell.angle_gamma   90.00
#
_symmetry.space_group_name_H-M   'P 1'
#
loop_
_entity.id
_entity.type
_entity.pdbx_description
1 polymer ?
#
loop_
_entity_poly.entity_id
_entity_poly.type
_entity_poly.pdbx_seq_one_letter_code
_entity_poly.pdbx_strand_id
1 'polypeptide(L)'
;RIMGTIIGEGITFDDVLLVPAYSQVIPNQVDLTTYLTKKIKLNIPLMSAGMDTVTEHRMAIAMARQGGIGIIHKNMSIEAQAEEVDKVKRSENGVITDPFFLSPEHTLKDADELMAKFRISGVPITEGRKLVGIITNRDLKFEEDFSKKIKECMTSEHLVTAKEGITLTEAKRILAKARVEKLPIVDDDFNLKGLITIKDIEKQIKYPLSAKDEQGRLLCGAAVGITANVLERVSALVKAHVDVVVLDSAHGHSENVLRCVRMIKEAYPDLQVIAGNVATGEATKALIEAGVDAVKVGIGPGSICTTRVVAGIGVPQITAVMDCYAVAKEHGIPIIADGGIKYSGDITKAIAAGGNVCMMGSMFAGCDESPGTFELYQGRKYKVYRGMGSIAAMENGSKDRYFQTDAKKLVPEGVEGRVAYKGMVEDTVFQLLGGLRSGMGYCGAKDIPTLQETGRFVKISAASLKESHPHDIHITKEAPNYSIEE
;
A
#
# COMPACT_ATOMS: atom_id res chain seq x y z
N ARG A 1 30.73 9.27 33.90
CA ARG A 1 30.37 10.08 32.72
C ARG A 1 30.39 9.18 31.51
N ILE A 2 29.27 9.00 30.84
CA ILE A 2 29.19 8.31 29.54
C ILE A 2 29.69 9.35 28.53
N MET A 3 30.84 9.08 27.94
CA MET A 3 31.36 9.89 26.83
C MET A 3 30.75 9.42 25.52
N GLY A 4 30.75 10.26 24.49
CA GLY A 4 30.32 9.85 23.13
C GLY A 4 31.10 8.60 22.69
N THR A 5 30.38 7.60 22.15
CA THR A 5 30.94 6.29 21.86
C THR A 5 30.61 5.86 20.43
N ILE A 6 31.57 5.28 19.74
CA ILE A 6 31.34 4.57 18.49
C ILE A 6 30.95 3.13 18.82
N ILE A 7 29.71 2.75 18.53
CA ILE A 7 29.13 1.42 18.88
C ILE A 7 29.27 0.39 17.76
N GLY A 8 29.63 0.81 16.55
CA GLY A 8 29.74 -0.11 15.43
C GLY A 8 29.93 0.60 14.11
N GLU A 9 29.88 -0.18 13.03
CA GLU A 9 29.96 0.27 11.65
C GLU A 9 28.60 0.12 10.98
N GLY A 10 28.12 1.17 10.30
CA GLY A 10 26.85 1.14 9.58
C GLY A 10 27.04 0.70 8.13
N ILE A 11 26.18 -0.21 7.68
CA ILE A 11 26.20 -0.82 6.35
C ILE A 11 24.88 -0.51 5.64
N THR A 12 24.95 0.01 4.41
CA THR A 12 23.78 0.20 3.55
C THR A 12 23.82 -0.72 2.32
N PHE A 13 22.82 -0.61 1.45
CA PHE A 13 22.67 -1.48 0.27
C PHE A 13 23.91 -1.50 -0.63
N ASP A 14 24.50 -0.34 -0.87
CA ASP A 14 25.66 -0.21 -1.77
C ASP A 14 26.98 -0.69 -1.14
N ASP A 15 26.99 -1.00 0.14
CA ASP A 15 28.16 -1.53 0.85
C ASP A 15 28.29 -3.04 0.79
N VAL A 16 27.29 -3.74 0.27
CA VAL A 16 27.19 -5.19 0.28
C VAL A 16 26.68 -5.77 -1.03
N LEU A 17 27.05 -7.03 -1.27
CA LEU A 17 26.45 -7.91 -2.26
C LEU A 17 26.07 -9.23 -1.59
N LEU A 18 24.99 -9.86 -2.09
CA LEU A 18 24.65 -11.22 -1.68
C LEU A 18 25.55 -12.21 -2.41
N VAL A 19 26.04 -13.19 -1.68
CA VAL A 19 26.88 -14.25 -2.22
C VAL A 19 26.00 -15.33 -2.86
N PRO A 20 26.23 -15.70 -4.14
CA PRO A 20 25.47 -16.78 -4.77
C PRO A 20 25.71 -18.12 -4.04
N ALA A 21 24.68 -18.94 -3.99
CA ALA A 21 24.70 -20.24 -3.34
C ALA A 21 24.23 -21.32 -4.31
N TYR A 22 24.45 -22.58 -3.92
CA TYR A 22 23.87 -23.71 -4.67
C TYR A 22 22.35 -23.55 -4.76
N SER A 23 21.81 -23.73 -5.95
CA SER A 23 20.39 -23.48 -6.21
C SER A 23 19.76 -24.59 -7.04
N GLN A 24 18.61 -25.05 -6.59
CA GLN A 24 17.67 -25.87 -7.36
C GLN A 24 16.39 -25.08 -7.67
N VAL A 25 16.42 -23.76 -7.44
CA VAL A 25 15.26 -22.88 -7.53
C VAL A 25 15.19 -22.23 -8.90
N ILE A 26 14.04 -22.36 -9.55
CA ILE A 26 13.73 -21.67 -10.80
C ILE A 26 13.06 -20.32 -10.44
N PRO A 27 13.58 -19.17 -10.92
CA PRO A 27 13.10 -17.85 -10.48
C PRO A 27 11.59 -17.63 -10.57
N ASN A 28 10.93 -18.12 -11.61
CA ASN A 28 9.48 -17.95 -11.77
C ASN A 28 8.63 -18.88 -10.88
N GLN A 29 9.24 -19.82 -10.16
CA GLN A 29 8.58 -20.72 -9.20
C GLN A 29 8.79 -20.28 -7.74
N VAL A 30 9.50 -19.18 -7.50
CA VAL A 30 9.72 -18.64 -6.17
C VAL A 30 8.41 -18.17 -5.56
N ASP A 31 8.17 -18.52 -4.31
CA ASP A 31 7.04 -18.03 -3.52
C ASP A 31 7.40 -16.68 -2.89
N LEU A 32 6.69 -15.63 -3.28
CA LEU A 32 6.89 -14.26 -2.79
C LEU A 32 5.91 -13.87 -1.67
N THR A 33 5.09 -14.80 -1.20
CA THR A 33 4.18 -14.51 -0.10
C THR A 33 4.95 -14.17 1.17
N THR A 34 4.41 -13.23 1.94
CA THR A 34 5.06 -12.72 3.14
C THR A 34 4.02 -12.17 4.12
N TYR A 35 4.40 -12.03 5.38
CA TYR A 35 3.56 -11.36 6.38
C TYR A 35 3.87 -9.88 6.44
N LEU A 36 2.85 -9.04 6.26
CA LEU A 36 2.91 -7.61 6.52
C LEU A 36 2.86 -7.31 8.01
N THR A 37 1.95 -7.99 8.70
CA THR A 37 1.76 -7.96 10.16
C THR A 37 1.62 -9.38 10.68
N LYS A 38 1.45 -9.54 11.98
CA LYS A 38 1.20 -10.88 12.58
C LYS A 38 0.07 -11.65 11.90
N LYS A 39 -0.94 -10.96 11.38
CA LYS A 39 -2.17 -11.57 10.83
C LYS A 39 -2.38 -11.32 9.35
N ILE A 40 -1.82 -10.26 8.79
CA ILE A 40 -2.02 -9.89 7.38
C ILE A 40 -0.92 -10.46 6.51
N LYS A 41 -1.30 -11.25 5.51
CA LYS A 41 -0.42 -11.84 4.53
C LYS A 41 -0.55 -11.10 3.19
N LEU A 42 0.59 -10.80 2.56
CA LEU A 42 0.66 -10.27 1.21
C LEU A 42 1.15 -11.34 0.24
N ASN A 43 0.80 -11.20 -1.03
CA ASN A 43 1.25 -12.11 -2.10
C ASN A 43 2.58 -11.68 -2.71
N ILE A 44 2.98 -10.42 -2.50
CA ILE A 44 4.30 -9.89 -2.85
C ILE A 44 4.83 -9.00 -1.72
N PRO A 45 6.16 -8.90 -1.54
CA PRO A 45 6.75 -8.16 -0.42
C PRO A 45 6.91 -6.66 -0.70
N LEU A 46 5.91 -6.03 -1.31
CA LEU A 46 5.97 -4.61 -1.71
C LEU A 46 4.79 -3.83 -1.16
N MET A 47 5.07 -2.60 -0.73
CA MET A 47 4.04 -1.65 -0.34
C MET A 47 4.41 -0.21 -0.75
N SER A 48 3.41 0.60 -1.08
CA SER A 48 3.62 2.00 -1.41
C SER A 48 3.53 2.88 -0.16
N ALA A 49 4.40 3.88 -0.09
CA ALA A 49 4.55 4.75 1.07
C ALA A 49 3.35 5.67 1.29
N GLY A 50 3.03 5.92 2.56
CA GLY A 50 1.99 6.87 2.99
C GLY A 50 2.45 8.33 2.86
N MET A 51 2.77 8.73 1.65
CA MET A 51 3.26 10.06 1.29
C MET A 51 2.26 10.74 0.34
N ASP A 52 2.11 12.06 0.46
CA ASP A 52 1.09 12.80 -0.27
C ASP A 52 1.32 12.93 -1.78
N THR A 53 2.48 12.53 -2.27
CA THR A 53 2.80 12.41 -3.70
C THR A 53 2.93 10.95 -4.17
N VAL A 54 2.57 9.97 -3.35
CA VAL A 54 2.72 8.54 -3.66
C VAL A 54 1.40 7.78 -3.62
N THR A 55 0.68 7.82 -2.49
CA THR A 55 -0.46 6.91 -2.29
C THR A 55 -1.76 7.61 -1.92
N GLU A 56 -2.68 7.60 -2.85
CA GLU A 56 -4.12 7.78 -2.65
C GLU A 56 -4.84 6.54 -3.20
N HIS A 57 -6.16 6.57 -3.37
CA HIS A 57 -6.92 5.36 -3.73
C HIS A 57 -6.43 4.68 -5.03
N ARG A 58 -6.04 5.43 -6.07
CA ARG A 58 -5.56 4.84 -7.34
C ARG A 58 -4.31 3.98 -7.14
N MET A 59 -3.33 4.49 -6.42
CA MET A 59 -2.09 3.76 -6.10
C MET A 59 -2.39 2.55 -5.21
N ALA A 60 -3.21 2.73 -4.17
CA ALA A 60 -3.56 1.65 -3.24
C ALA A 60 -4.30 0.51 -3.95
N ILE A 61 -5.21 0.82 -4.86
CA ILE A 61 -5.88 -0.18 -5.70
C ILE A 61 -4.87 -0.93 -6.58
N ALA A 62 -4.01 -0.20 -7.29
CA ALA A 62 -3.01 -0.79 -8.16
C ALA A 62 -2.04 -1.70 -7.40
N MET A 63 -1.57 -1.29 -6.23
CA MET A 63 -0.69 -2.10 -5.38
C MET A 63 -1.36 -3.38 -4.88
N ALA A 64 -2.59 -3.28 -4.41
CA ALA A 64 -3.35 -4.45 -3.94
C ALA A 64 -3.63 -5.44 -5.07
N ARG A 65 -3.95 -4.97 -6.27
CA ARG A 65 -4.12 -5.83 -7.47
C ARG A 65 -2.86 -6.63 -7.81
N GLN A 66 -1.69 -6.07 -7.58
CA GLN A 66 -0.41 -6.74 -7.81
C GLN A 66 -0.05 -7.73 -6.70
N GLY A 67 -0.76 -7.70 -5.58
CA GLY A 67 -0.52 -8.57 -4.43
C GLY A 67 0.15 -7.90 -3.23
N GLY A 68 0.46 -6.62 -3.33
CA GLY A 68 0.99 -5.79 -2.24
C GLY A 68 -0.09 -4.98 -1.53
N ILE A 69 0.28 -3.85 -0.98
CA ILE A 69 -0.62 -2.94 -0.28
C ILE A 69 -0.17 -1.48 -0.44
N GLY A 70 -1.13 -0.56 -0.53
CA GLY A 70 -0.87 0.86 -0.46
C GLY A 70 -1.32 1.45 0.88
N ILE A 71 -0.55 2.42 1.36
CA ILE A 71 -0.84 3.14 2.60
C ILE A 71 -1.31 4.55 2.24
N ILE A 72 -2.60 4.83 2.44
CA ILE A 72 -3.18 6.15 2.17
C ILE A 72 -2.56 7.18 3.11
N HIS A 73 -2.02 8.25 2.54
CA HIS A 73 -1.39 9.32 3.34
C HIS A 73 -2.41 10.08 4.20
N LYS A 74 -1.92 10.77 5.21
CA LYS A 74 -2.75 11.49 6.20
C LYS A 74 -2.84 13.00 5.98
N ASN A 75 -2.22 13.55 4.95
CA ASN A 75 -2.25 14.99 4.64
C ASN A 75 -3.58 15.41 4.01
N MET A 76 -4.66 15.05 4.65
CA MET A 76 -6.04 15.35 4.28
C MET A 76 -6.93 15.26 5.53
N SER A 77 -8.18 15.70 5.42
CA SER A 77 -9.14 15.57 6.52
C SER A 77 -9.40 14.10 6.89
N ILE A 78 -9.88 13.86 8.09
CA ILE A 78 -10.29 12.52 8.54
C ILE A 78 -11.32 11.92 7.57
N GLU A 79 -12.31 12.71 7.18
CA GLU A 79 -13.37 12.30 6.26
C GLU A 79 -12.82 11.97 4.87
N ALA A 80 -11.91 12.79 4.35
CA ALA A 80 -11.29 12.56 3.04
C ALA A 80 -10.43 11.29 3.02
N GLN A 81 -9.66 11.03 4.08
CA GLN A 81 -8.84 9.82 4.19
C GLN A 81 -9.71 8.56 4.30
N ALA A 82 -10.78 8.62 5.12
CA ALA A 82 -11.73 7.51 5.22
C ALA A 82 -12.44 7.24 3.88
N GLU A 83 -12.77 8.28 3.12
CA GLU A 83 -13.33 8.15 1.77
C GLU A 83 -12.34 7.49 0.80
N GLU A 84 -11.05 7.84 0.85
CA GLU A 84 -10.02 7.17 0.03
C GLU A 84 -9.92 5.69 0.35
N VAL A 85 -9.96 5.30 1.62
CA VAL A 85 -9.98 3.90 2.06
C VAL A 85 -11.24 3.20 1.55
N ASP A 86 -12.40 3.82 1.70
CA ASP A 86 -13.68 3.28 1.23
C ASP A 86 -13.67 3.02 -0.28
N LYS A 87 -13.10 3.92 -1.08
CA LYS A 87 -12.94 3.73 -2.52
C LYS A 87 -12.11 2.48 -2.85
N VAL A 88 -11.05 2.21 -2.11
CA VAL A 88 -10.24 0.99 -2.28
C VAL A 88 -11.04 -0.25 -1.91
N LYS A 89 -11.68 -0.24 -0.75
CA LYS A 89 -12.42 -1.38 -0.23
C LYS A 89 -13.65 -1.74 -1.08
N ARG A 90 -14.21 -0.78 -1.78
CA ARG A 90 -15.37 -0.99 -2.68
C ARG A 90 -14.99 -1.19 -4.15
N SER A 91 -13.73 -1.04 -4.52
CA SER A 91 -13.33 -0.98 -5.93
C SER A 91 -13.45 -2.31 -6.67
N GLU A 92 -13.13 -3.42 -6.03
CA GLU A 92 -13.09 -4.74 -6.69
C GLU A 92 -13.23 -5.87 -5.70
N ASN A 93 -14.33 -6.59 -5.86
CA ASN A 93 -14.57 -7.77 -5.05
C ASN A 93 -15.21 -8.84 -5.90
N GLY A 94 -14.89 -10.09 -5.62
CA GLY A 94 -15.65 -11.18 -6.20
C GLY A 94 -17.14 -11.06 -5.83
N VAL A 95 -17.40 -10.82 -4.54
CA VAL A 95 -18.73 -10.52 -4.02
C VAL A 95 -18.64 -9.27 -3.18
N ILE A 96 -19.35 -8.22 -3.54
CA ILE A 96 -19.49 -7.04 -2.71
C ILE A 96 -20.50 -7.38 -1.61
N THR A 97 -20.05 -7.51 -0.37
CA THR A 97 -20.87 -7.93 0.77
C THR A 97 -21.67 -6.80 1.42
N ASP A 98 -21.35 -5.56 1.08
CA ASP A 98 -22.05 -4.36 1.54
C ASP A 98 -22.24 -3.41 0.36
N PRO A 99 -23.09 -3.78 -0.63
CA PRO A 99 -23.29 -2.97 -1.81
C PRO A 99 -24.08 -1.70 -1.48
N PHE A 100 -23.81 -0.63 -2.24
CA PHE A 100 -24.67 0.54 -2.22
C PHE A 100 -26.08 0.14 -2.67
N PHE A 101 -27.08 0.75 -2.07
CA PHE A 101 -28.48 0.57 -2.45
C PHE A 101 -29.24 1.88 -2.31
N LEU A 102 -30.33 2.00 -3.04
CA LEU A 102 -31.26 3.11 -2.95
C LEU A 102 -32.69 2.59 -2.86
N SER A 103 -33.61 3.44 -2.43
CA SER A 103 -35.04 3.16 -2.38
C SER A 103 -35.71 3.49 -3.73
N PRO A 104 -36.83 2.82 -4.08
CA PRO A 104 -37.64 3.20 -5.25
C PRO A 104 -38.12 4.65 -5.24
N GLU A 105 -38.22 5.26 -4.06
CA GLU A 105 -38.67 6.63 -3.86
C GLU A 105 -37.57 7.68 -4.05
N HIS A 106 -36.32 7.29 -4.12
CA HIS A 106 -35.23 8.19 -4.52
C HIS A 106 -35.38 8.61 -5.98
N THR A 107 -34.71 9.71 -6.34
CA THR A 107 -34.76 10.23 -7.72
C THR A 107 -33.64 9.64 -8.57
N LEU A 108 -33.80 9.77 -9.90
CA LEU A 108 -32.76 9.41 -10.86
C LEU A 108 -31.49 10.24 -10.62
N LYS A 109 -31.64 11.49 -10.16
CA LYS A 109 -30.54 12.36 -9.77
C LYS A 109 -29.72 11.73 -8.62
N ASP A 110 -30.39 11.19 -7.61
CA ASP A 110 -29.74 10.50 -6.49
C ASP A 110 -28.90 9.31 -6.98
N ALA A 111 -29.45 8.53 -7.90
CA ALA A 111 -28.76 7.39 -8.49
C ALA A 111 -27.55 7.83 -9.34
N ASP A 112 -27.70 8.85 -10.16
CA ASP A 112 -26.64 9.39 -11.01
C ASP A 112 -25.49 9.96 -10.18
N GLU A 113 -25.78 10.74 -9.15
CA GLU A 113 -24.78 11.27 -8.23
C GLU A 113 -24.02 10.17 -7.49
N LEU A 114 -24.72 9.14 -7.01
CA LEU A 114 -24.09 7.99 -6.33
C LEU A 114 -23.16 7.21 -7.28
N MET A 115 -23.62 6.93 -8.49
CA MET A 115 -22.85 6.24 -9.51
C MET A 115 -21.62 7.05 -9.94
N ALA A 116 -21.74 8.36 -10.11
CA ALA A 116 -20.63 9.24 -10.44
C ALA A 116 -19.59 9.33 -9.32
N LYS A 117 -20.03 9.51 -8.08
CA LYS A 117 -19.18 9.63 -6.91
C LYS A 117 -18.30 8.40 -6.68
N PHE A 118 -18.88 7.21 -6.78
CA PHE A 118 -18.21 5.94 -6.49
C PHE A 118 -17.77 5.19 -7.75
N ARG A 119 -17.95 5.77 -8.93
CA ARG A 119 -17.56 5.18 -10.23
C ARG A 119 -18.16 3.78 -10.44
N ILE A 120 -19.40 3.60 -10.04
CA ILE A 120 -20.18 2.39 -10.25
C ILE A 120 -21.19 2.60 -11.38
N SER A 121 -21.57 1.54 -12.07
CA SER A 121 -22.43 1.60 -13.24
C SER A 121 -23.85 1.10 -12.98
N GLY A 122 -24.19 0.80 -11.75
CA GLY A 122 -25.52 0.39 -11.36
C GLY A 122 -25.66 0.21 -9.86
N VAL A 123 -26.92 0.29 -9.39
CA VAL A 123 -27.26 0.25 -7.97
C VAL A 123 -28.47 -0.66 -7.76
N PRO A 124 -28.39 -1.65 -6.85
CA PRO A 124 -29.56 -2.39 -6.39
C PRO A 124 -30.55 -1.47 -5.69
N ILE A 125 -31.83 -1.71 -5.91
CA ILE A 125 -32.92 -0.94 -5.30
C ILE A 125 -33.66 -1.82 -4.30
N THR A 126 -33.80 -1.33 -3.07
CA THR A 126 -34.41 -2.08 -1.98
C THR A 126 -35.54 -1.31 -1.28
N GLU A 127 -36.50 -2.05 -0.76
CA GLU A 127 -37.43 -1.58 0.26
C GLU A 127 -37.02 -2.20 1.61
N GLY A 128 -36.48 -1.39 2.51
CA GLY A 128 -35.77 -1.91 3.65
C GLY A 128 -34.54 -2.69 3.21
N ARG A 129 -34.53 -4.00 3.41
CA ARG A 129 -33.45 -4.90 2.92
C ARG A 129 -33.85 -5.72 1.70
N LYS A 130 -35.17 -5.75 1.38
CA LYS A 130 -35.70 -6.56 0.28
C LYS A 130 -35.35 -5.96 -1.07
N LEU A 131 -34.74 -6.76 -1.93
CA LEU A 131 -34.43 -6.36 -3.29
C LEU A 131 -35.76 -6.25 -4.10
N VAL A 132 -36.00 -5.09 -4.71
CA VAL A 132 -37.18 -4.81 -5.53
C VAL A 132 -36.82 -4.38 -6.95
N GLY A 133 -35.56 -4.07 -7.23
CA GLY A 133 -35.17 -3.65 -8.57
C GLY A 133 -33.64 -3.42 -8.66
N ILE A 134 -33.24 -3.00 -9.85
CA ILE A 134 -31.90 -2.54 -10.16
C ILE A 134 -31.96 -1.39 -11.15
N ILE A 135 -31.14 -0.38 -10.97
CA ILE A 135 -30.94 0.72 -11.90
C ILE A 135 -29.52 0.81 -12.37
N THR A 136 -29.31 1.05 -13.66
CA THR A 136 -27.97 1.07 -14.27
C THR A 136 -27.78 2.33 -15.10
N ASN A 137 -26.54 2.63 -15.48
CA ASN A 137 -26.24 3.72 -16.42
C ASN A 137 -26.99 3.58 -17.73
N ARG A 138 -27.32 2.37 -18.16
CA ARG A 138 -28.10 2.11 -19.37
C ARG A 138 -29.52 2.66 -19.24
N ASP A 139 -30.14 2.55 -18.06
CA ASP A 139 -31.48 3.09 -17.79
C ASP A 139 -31.48 4.62 -17.78
N LEU A 140 -30.37 5.25 -17.40
CA LEU A 140 -30.23 6.71 -17.33
C LEU A 140 -29.79 7.34 -18.66
N LYS A 141 -29.23 6.57 -19.57
CA LYS A 141 -28.52 7.08 -20.75
C LYS A 141 -29.38 7.97 -21.67
N PHE A 142 -30.66 7.67 -21.76
CA PHE A 142 -31.57 8.40 -22.64
C PHE A 142 -32.66 9.18 -21.87
N GLU A 143 -32.54 9.26 -20.56
CA GLU A 143 -33.49 9.99 -19.71
C GLU A 143 -33.07 11.48 -19.64
N GLU A 144 -34.05 12.35 -19.82
CA GLU A 144 -33.87 13.80 -19.78
C GLU A 144 -34.31 14.41 -18.45
N ASP A 145 -35.29 13.76 -17.77
CA ASP A 145 -35.84 14.23 -16.50
C ASP A 145 -35.36 13.41 -15.31
N PHE A 146 -34.29 13.90 -14.67
CA PHE A 146 -33.69 13.27 -13.49
C PHE A 146 -34.46 13.52 -12.18
N SER A 147 -35.56 14.27 -12.23
CA SER A 147 -36.48 14.43 -11.09
C SER A 147 -37.44 13.24 -10.92
N LYS A 148 -37.54 12.37 -11.92
CA LYS A 148 -38.31 11.13 -11.84
C LYS A 148 -37.83 10.24 -10.71
N LYS A 149 -38.75 9.47 -10.14
CA LYS A 149 -38.41 8.45 -9.15
C LYS A 149 -37.75 7.22 -9.79
N ILE A 150 -36.88 6.58 -9.08
CA ILE A 150 -36.16 5.37 -9.53
C ILE A 150 -37.16 4.28 -9.95
N LYS A 151 -38.26 4.12 -9.21
CA LYS A 151 -39.30 3.13 -9.52
C LYS A 151 -39.88 3.23 -10.93
N GLU A 152 -39.82 4.40 -11.54
CA GLU A 152 -40.35 4.64 -12.91
C GLU A 152 -39.40 4.11 -14.00
N CYS A 153 -38.12 3.95 -13.69
CA CYS A 153 -37.08 3.59 -14.67
C CYS A 153 -36.30 2.31 -14.33
N MET A 154 -36.36 1.82 -13.09
CA MET A 154 -35.67 0.62 -12.69
C MET A 154 -36.18 -0.65 -13.36
N THR A 155 -35.34 -1.65 -13.50
CA THR A 155 -35.76 -3.01 -13.82
C THR A 155 -36.27 -3.67 -12.54
N SER A 156 -37.52 -4.09 -12.52
CA SER A 156 -38.19 -4.72 -11.38
C SER A 156 -38.78 -6.09 -11.68
N GLU A 157 -38.99 -6.41 -12.94
CA GLU A 157 -39.53 -7.70 -13.38
C GLU A 157 -38.37 -8.59 -13.90
N HIS A 158 -38.49 -9.89 -13.67
CA HIS A 158 -37.53 -10.88 -14.12
C HIS A 158 -36.10 -10.57 -13.65
N LEU A 159 -35.94 -10.13 -12.40
CA LEU A 159 -34.65 -9.85 -11.81
C LEU A 159 -33.77 -11.10 -11.83
N VAL A 160 -32.55 -10.94 -12.37
CA VAL A 160 -31.53 -11.98 -12.36
C VAL A 160 -30.81 -11.89 -11.04
N THR A 161 -30.92 -12.92 -10.20
CA THR A 161 -30.30 -12.97 -8.86
C THR A 161 -29.66 -14.32 -8.63
N ALA A 162 -28.83 -14.40 -7.58
CA ALA A 162 -28.29 -15.66 -7.11
C ALA A 162 -28.31 -15.71 -5.58
N LYS A 163 -28.13 -16.89 -5.02
CA LYS A 163 -28.09 -17.12 -3.57
C LYS A 163 -26.66 -16.97 -3.04
N GLU A 164 -26.54 -16.70 -1.74
CA GLU A 164 -25.27 -16.73 -1.04
C GLU A 164 -24.52 -18.07 -1.28
N GLY A 165 -23.19 -17.99 -1.32
CA GLY A 165 -22.35 -19.16 -1.55
C GLY A 165 -22.12 -19.53 -3.01
N ILE A 166 -22.67 -18.78 -3.96
CA ILE A 166 -22.40 -18.99 -5.38
C ILE A 166 -20.92 -18.80 -5.70
N THR A 167 -20.35 -19.64 -6.54
CA THR A 167 -19.00 -19.47 -7.05
C THR A 167 -18.93 -18.41 -8.14
N LEU A 168 -17.77 -17.78 -8.33
CA LEU A 168 -17.60 -16.80 -9.41
C LEU A 168 -17.76 -17.41 -10.81
N THR A 169 -17.40 -18.68 -10.97
CA THR A 169 -17.60 -19.44 -12.22
C THR A 169 -19.08 -19.58 -12.55
N GLU A 170 -19.90 -19.92 -11.55
CA GLU A 170 -21.36 -20.01 -11.70
C GLU A 170 -21.98 -18.65 -11.96
N ALA A 171 -21.52 -17.60 -11.21
CA ALA A 171 -21.97 -16.22 -11.41
C ALA A 171 -21.70 -15.74 -12.84
N LYS A 172 -20.52 -16.03 -13.39
CA LYS A 172 -20.16 -15.68 -14.77
C LYS A 172 -21.11 -16.35 -15.78
N ARG A 173 -21.47 -17.59 -15.56
CA ARG A 173 -22.43 -18.32 -16.43
C ARG A 173 -23.81 -17.68 -16.41
N ILE A 174 -24.31 -17.31 -15.22
CA ILE A 174 -25.62 -16.65 -15.07
C ILE A 174 -25.60 -15.28 -15.76
N LEU A 175 -24.56 -14.46 -15.53
CA LEU A 175 -24.40 -13.16 -16.17
C LEU A 175 -24.37 -13.26 -17.70
N ALA A 176 -23.61 -14.21 -18.22
CA ALA A 176 -23.49 -14.46 -19.66
C ALA A 176 -24.80 -14.93 -20.29
N LYS A 177 -25.50 -15.87 -19.66
CA LYS A 177 -26.78 -16.40 -20.14
C LYS A 177 -27.88 -15.34 -20.14
N ALA A 178 -27.96 -14.54 -19.08
CA ALA A 178 -28.94 -13.48 -18.93
C ALA A 178 -28.56 -12.20 -19.66
N ARG A 179 -27.32 -12.08 -20.16
CA ARG A 179 -26.77 -10.88 -20.80
C ARG A 179 -26.88 -9.63 -19.92
N VAL A 180 -26.61 -9.80 -18.64
CA VAL A 180 -26.56 -8.72 -17.64
C VAL A 180 -25.15 -8.59 -17.09
N GLU A 181 -24.82 -7.41 -16.57
CA GLU A 181 -23.48 -7.11 -16.05
C GLU A 181 -23.39 -7.18 -14.52
N LYS A 182 -24.54 -7.26 -13.87
CA LYS A 182 -24.66 -7.25 -12.41
C LYS A 182 -25.59 -8.34 -11.93
N LEU A 183 -25.16 -9.01 -10.85
CA LEU A 183 -25.89 -10.10 -10.24
C LEU A 183 -26.08 -9.83 -8.75
N PRO A 184 -27.24 -9.32 -8.32
CA PRO A 184 -27.56 -9.22 -6.91
C PRO A 184 -27.60 -10.59 -6.24
N ILE A 185 -27.01 -10.68 -5.05
CA ILE A 185 -27.03 -11.88 -4.22
C ILE A 185 -28.05 -11.66 -3.12
N VAL A 186 -28.95 -12.59 -2.97
CA VAL A 186 -30.08 -12.53 -2.03
C VAL A 186 -30.13 -13.77 -1.14
N ASP A 187 -30.77 -13.63 0.03
CA ASP A 187 -31.13 -14.74 0.89
C ASP A 187 -32.49 -15.36 0.47
N ASP A 188 -33.00 -16.34 1.24
CA ASP A 188 -34.26 -17.01 0.96
C ASP A 188 -35.50 -16.08 1.08
N ASP A 189 -35.37 -14.98 1.83
CA ASP A 189 -36.40 -13.94 1.98
C ASP A 189 -36.24 -12.81 0.97
N PHE A 190 -35.36 -12.99 -0.02
CA PHE A 190 -35.04 -11.99 -1.05
C PHE A 190 -34.44 -10.69 -0.52
N ASN A 191 -33.78 -10.75 0.65
CA ASN A 191 -33.00 -9.63 1.17
C ASN A 191 -31.66 -9.52 0.42
N LEU A 192 -31.26 -8.31 0.08
CA LEU A 192 -29.99 -8.04 -0.56
C LEU A 192 -28.82 -8.39 0.39
N LYS A 193 -27.94 -9.28 -0.04
CA LYS A 193 -26.76 -9.73 0.72
C LYS A 193 -25.44 -9.40 0.04
N GLY A 194 -25.46 -9.15 -1.23
CA GLY A 194 -24.25 -8.85 -1.99
C GLY A 194 -24.53 -8.48 -3.43
N LEU A 195 -23.47 -8.19 -4.14
CA LEU A 195 -23.52 -7.88 -5.57
C LEU A 195 -22.24 -8.43 -6.24
N ILE A 196 -22.41 -9.11 -7.35
CA ILE A 196 -21.33 -9.54 -8.24
C ILE A 196 -21.46 -8.80 -9.56
N THR A 197 -20.36 -8.23 -10.07
CA THR A 197 -20.33 -7.60 -11.38
C THR A 197 -19.41 -8.36 -12.34
N ILE A 198 -19.70 -8.28 -13.64
CA ILE A 198 -18.84 -8.90 -14.66
C ILE A 198 -17.43 -8.29 -14.63
N LYS A 199 -17.31 -7.00 -14.33
CA LYS A 199 -16.03 -6.31 -14.20
C LYS A 199 -15.18 -6.88 -13.07
N ASP A 200 -15.77 -7.21 -11.93
CA ASP A 200 -15.05 -7.79 -10.79
C ASP A 200 -14.53 -9.19 -11.14
N ILE A 201 -15.30 -9.98 -11.88
CA ILE A 201 -14.87 -11.30 -12.36
C ILE A 201 -13.71 -11.17 -13.35
N GLU A 202 -13.81 -10.25 -14.32
CA GLU A 202 -12.74 -9.99 -15.30
C GLU A 202 -11.44 -9.55 -14.61
N LYS A 203 -11.53 -8.71 -13.59
CA LYS A 203 -10.37 -8.24 -12.83
C LYS A 203 -9.72 -9.34 -12.00
N GLN A 204 -10.48 -10.26 -11.44
CA GLN A 204 -9.93 -11.43 -10.76
C GLN A 204 -9.13 -12.33 -11.70
N ILE A 205 -9.59 -12.48 -12.94
CA ILE A 205 -8.87 -13.22 -13.96
C ILE A 205 -7.58 -12.49 -14.34
N LYS A 206 -7.63 -11.16 -14.48
CA LYS A 206 -6.49 -10.33 -14.85
C LYS A 206 -5.45 -10.20 -13.72
N TYR A 207 -5.89 -10.17 -12.46
CA TYR A 207 -5.05 -9.95 -11.29
C TYR A 207 -5.20 -11.10 -10.28
N PRO A 208 -4.69 -12.29 -10.60
CA PRO A 208 -4.88 -13.47 -9.75
C PRO A 208 -4.14 -13.39 -8.40
N LEU A 209 -3.12 -12.52 -8.29
CA LEU A 209 -2.34 -12.33 -7.07
C LEU A 209 -2.88 -11.21 -6.17
N SER A 210 -4.01 -10.60 -6.50
CA SER A 210 -4.59 -9.52 -5.70
C SER A 210 -4.60 -9.84 -4.20
N ALA A 211 -4.11 -8.90 -3.39
CA ALA A 211 -4.14 -9.00 -1.94
C ALA A 211 -5.54 -8.63 -1.44
N LYS A 212 -6.21 -9.57 -0.80
CA LYS A 212 -7.61 -9.44 -0.37
C LYS A 212 -7.80 -9.83 1.08
N ASP A 213 -8.82 -9.22 1.70
CA ASP A 213 -9.30 -9.63 3.02
C ASP A 213 -10.17 -10.90 2.93
N GLU A 214 -10.65 -11.37 4.08
CA GLU A 214 -11.49 -12.58 4.17
C GLU A 214 -12.82 -12.47 3.41
N GLN A 215 -13.26 -11.24 3.12
CA GLN A 215 -14.49 -10.96 2.39
C GLN A 215 -14.24 -10.70 0.89
N GLY A 216 -13.01 -10.88 0.43
CA GLY A 216 -12.63 -10.71 -0.96
C GLY A 216 -12.42 -9.27 -1.41
N ARG A 217 -12.33 -8.30 -0.49
CA ARG A 217 -12.05 -6.90 -0.78
C ARG A 217 -10.55 -6.66 -0.82
N LEU A 218 -10.09 -5.73 -1.68
CA LEU A 218 -8.68 -5.36 -1.74
C LEU A 218 -8.17 -4.85 -0.38
N LEU A 219 -6.97 -5.25 0.00
CA LEU A 219 -6.32 -4.75 1.20
C LEU A 219 -5.95 -3.27 1.06
N CYS A 220 -6.18 -2.51 2.12
CA CYS A 220 -5.84 -1.09 2.19
C CYS A 220 -5.33 -0.73 3.57
N GLY A 221 -4.22 0.01 3.61
CA GLY A 221 -3.72 0.62 4.83
C GLY A 221 -3.89 2.13 4.82
N ALA A 222 -3.77 2.75 5.97
CA ALA A 222 -3.81 4.21 6.12
C ALA A 222 -2.84 4.68 7.19
N ALA A 223 -2.16 5.80 6.92
CA ALA A 223 -1.26 6.43 7.85
C ALA A 223 -2.03 7.26 8.89
N VAL A 224 -1.58 7.22 10.13
CA VAL A 224 -2.06 8.07 11.22
C VAL A 224 -0.87 8.70 11.94
N GLY A 225 -1.09 9.80 12.61
CA GLY A 225 -0.05 10.54 13.33
C GLY A 225 -0.25 10.51 14.84
N ILE A 226 0.70 11.11 15.55
CA ILE A 226 0.70 11.22 17.02
C ILE A 226 -0.07 12.45 17.52
N THR A 227 -1.17 12.78 16.87
CA THR A 227 -2.02 13.93 17.22
C THR A 227 -3.00 13.58 18.36
N ALA A 228 -3.51 14.62 19.04
CA ALA A 228 -4.49 14.45 20.11
C ALA A 228 -5.77 13.74 19.64
N ASN A 229 -6.13 13.89 18.36
CA ASN A 229 -7.33 13.30 17.75
C ASN A 229 -7.06 11.98 17.00
N VAL A 230 -5.98 11.29 17.30
CA VAL A 230 -5.62 10.03 16.60
C VAL A 230 -6.73 8.99 16.64
N LEU A 231 -7.41 8.82 17.77
CA LEU A 231 -8.51 7.85 17.91
C LEU A 231 -9.73 8.22 17.06
N GLU A 232 -10.01 9.51 16.87
CA GLU A 232 -11.07 9.98 15.99
C GLU A 232 -10.77 9.58 14.53
N ARG A 233 -9.53 9.78 14.08
CA ARG A 233 -9.08 9.36 12.75
C ARG A 233 -9.13 7.83 12.59
N VAL A 234 -8.61 7.09 13.55
CA VAL A 234 -8.66 5.62 13.54
C VAL A 234 -10.10 5.11 13.49
N SER A 235 -11.00 5.71 14.28
CA SER A 235 -12.43 5.35 14.27
C SER A 235 -13.06 5.48 12.88
N ALA A 236 -12.79 6.59 12.19
CA ALA A 236 -13.30 6.81 10.83
C ALA A 236 -12.72 5.80 9.84
N LEU A 237 -11.43 5.47 9.95
CA LEU A 237 -10.76 4.48 9.11
C LEU A 237 -11.29 3.06 9.35
N VAL A 238 -11.56 2.69 10.60
CA VAL A 238 -12.17 1.39 10.95
C VAL A 238 -13.58 1.28 10.37
N LYS A 239 -14.37 2.33 10.42
CA LYS A 239 -15.69 2.37 9.77
C LYS A 239 -15.61 2.21 8.26
N ALA A 240 -14.53 2.65 7.64
CA ALA A 240 -14.26 2.46 6.21
C ALA A 240 -13.64 1.08 5.89
N HIS A 241 -13.49 0.20 6.88
CA HIS A 241 -12.93 -1.16 6.77
C HIS A 241 -11.44 -1.19 6.45
N VAL A 242 -10.66 -0.23 6.93
CA VAL A 242 -9.21 -0.28 6.82
C VAL A 242 -8.64 -1.58 7.41
N ASP A 243 -7.66 -2.18 6.74
CA ASP A 243 -7.07 -3.44 7.18
C ASP A 243 -5.94 -3.24 8.19
N VAL A 244 -5.18 -2.15 8.03
CA VAL A 244 -4.03 -1.83 8.87
C VAL A 244 -3.85 -0.32 8.96
N VAL A 245 -3.48 0.16 10.14
CA VAL A 245 -3.03 1.54 10.32
C VAL A 245 -1.53 1.59 10.53
N VAL A 246 -0.89 2.60 9.95
CA VAL A 246 0.54 2.85 10.11
C VAL A 246 0.70 4.12 10.93
N LEU A 247 1.15 3.97 12.17
CA LEU A 247 1.51 5.10 13.02
C LEU A 247 2.91 5.56 12.60
N ASP A 248 2.96 6.64 11.84
CA ASP A 248 4.15 7.11 11.16
C ASP A 248 4.78 8.32 11.87
N SER A 249 6.02 8.15 12.33
CA SER A 249 6.82 9.17 13.00
C SER A 249 8.27 9.10 12.54
N ALA A 250 8.94 10.23 12.54
CA ALA A 250 10.39 10.30 12.28
C ALA A 250 11.21 9.59 13.36
N HIS A 251 10.66 9.46 14.58
CA HIS A 251 11.31 8.81 15.71
C HIS A 251 10.32 7.96 16.50
N GLY A 252 10.22 6.69 16.12
CA GLY A 252 9.29 5.74 16.74
C GLY A 252 9.63 5.35 18.18
N HIS A 253 10.89 5.45 18.57
CA HIS A 253 11.34 5.18 19.95
C HIS A 253 11.17 6.42 20.84
N SER A 254 9.95 6.92 20.91
CA SER A 254 9.57 8.05 21.76
C SER A 254 8.31 7.73 22.55
N GLU A 255 8.18 8.30 23.75
CA GLU A 255 7.04 8.01 24.64
C GLU A 255 5.70 8.35 23.99
N ASN A 256 5.63 9.41 23.20
CA ASN A 256 4.38 9.78 22.51
C ASN A 256 3.95 8.71 21.50
N VAL A 257 4.88 8.12 20.77
CA VAL A 257 4.58 7.04 19.82
C VAL A 257 4.14 5.78 20.56
N LEU A 258 4.89 5.38 21.58
CA LEU A 258 4.58 4.20 22.40
C LEU A 258 3.19 4.31 23.03
N ARG A 259 2.86 5.49 23.57
CA ARG A 259 1.55 5.79 24.14
C ARG A 259 0.44 5.69 23.09
N CYS A 260 0.63 6.26 21.90
CA CYS A 260 -0.34 6.17 20.81
C CYS A 260 -0.58 4.72 20.38
N VAL A 261 0.46 3.91 20.29
CA VAL A 261 0.32 2.47 19.98
C VAL A 261 -0.57 1.80 21.04
N ARG A 262 -0.27 2.00 22.30
CA ARG A 262 -1.07 1.42 23.40
C ARG A 262 -2.53 1.88 23.34
N MET A 263 -2.77 3.18 23.11
CA MET A 263 -4.13 3.74 23.00
C MET A 263 -4.91 3.11 21.84
N ILE A 264 -4.31 2.98 20.67
CA ILE A 264 -4.98 2.39 19.51
C ILE A 264 -5.28 0.91 19.74
N LYS A 265 -4.32 0.15 20.25
CA LYS A 265 -4.49 -1.29 20.53
C LYS A 265 -5.51 -1.56 21.66
N GLU A 266 -5.61 -0.69 22.65
CA GLU A 266 -6.62 -0.78 23.69
C GLU A 266 -8.03 -0.50 23.16
N ALA A 267 -8.18 0.53 22.32
CA ALA A 267 -9.47 0.88 21.71
C ALA A 267 -9.91 -0.12 20.61
N TYR A 268 -8.97 -0.67 19.86
CA TYR A 268 -9.21 -1.58 18.75
C TYR A 268 -8.23 -2.77 18.78
N PRO A 269 -8.44 -3.75 19.68
CA PRO A 269 -7.50 -4.86 19.90
C PRO A 269 -7.24 -5.72 18.66
N ASP A 270 -8.23 -5.85 17.77
CA ASP A 270 -8.12 -6.66 16.55
C ASP A 270 -7.55 -5.91 15.35
N LEU A 271 -7.48 -4.59 15.43
CA LEU A 271 -6.89 -3.77 14.36
C LEU A 271 -5.38 -4.00 14.29
N GLN A 272 -4.87 -4.28 13.10
CA GLN A 272 -3.43 -4.41 12.91
C GLN A 272 -2.78 -3.03 12.89
N VAL A 273 -1.72 -2.86 13.68
CA VAL A 273 -0.98 -1.60 13.83
C VAL A 273 0.48 -1.81 13.50
N ILE A 274 0.96 -1.04 12.52
CA ILE A 274 2.37 -0.90 12.20
C ILE A 274 2.84 0.42 12.81
N ALA A 275 3.98 0.44 13.48
CA ALA A 275 4.56 1.68 13.98
C ALA A 275 6.04 1.80 13.61
N GLY A 276 6.50 3.01 13.57
CA GLY A 276 7.88 3.41 13.27
C GLY A 276 8.01 4.94 13.18
N ASN A 277 9.13 5.43 12.67
CA ASN A 277 10.26 4.63 12.21
C ASN A 277 11.30 4.45 13.30
N VAL A 278 11.93 3.30 13.26
CA VAL A 278 13.00 2.94 14.20
C VAL A 278 14.22 2.40 13.44
N ALA A 279 15.35 2.30 14.11
CA ALA A 279 16.59 1.83 13.50
C ALA A 279 17.43 0.93 14.44
N THR A 280 16.91 0.60 15.62
CA THR A 280 17.65 -0.17 16.62
C THR A 280 16.81 -1.33 17.18
N GLY A 281 17.49 -2.35 17.70
CA GLY A 281 16.85 -3.46 18.39
C GLY A 281 16.10 -3.02 19.66
N GLU A 282 16.64 -2.06 20.41
CA GLU A 282 15.98 -1.51 21.61
C GLU A 282 14.64 -0.85 21.26
N ALA A 283 14.62 -0.03 20.21
CA ALA A 283 13.41 0.62 19.75
C ALA A 283 12.36 -0.40 19.26
N THR A 284 12.82 -1.42 18.55
CA THR A 284 11.96 -2.53 18.10
C THR A 284 11.30 -3.23 19.27
N LYS A 285 12.08 -3.56 20.30
CA LYS A 285 11.56 -4.19 21.53
C LYS A 285 10.53 -3.32 22.22
N ALA A 286 10.80 -2.01 22.33
CA ALA A 286 9.86 -1.07 22.94
C ALA A 286 8.52 -1.00 22.18
N LEU A 287 8.54 -0.98 20.86
CA LEU A 287 7.33 -1.02 20.04
C LEU A 287 6.56 -2.33 20.18
N ILE A 288 7.25 -3.45 20.22
CA ILE A 288 6.63 -4.78 20.42
C ILE A 288 5.94 -4.84 21.78
N GLU A 289 6.59 -4.37 22.84
CA GLU A 289 6.01 -4.31 24.19
C GLU A 289 4.81 -3.36 24.26
N ALA A 290 4.78 -2.31 23.43
CA ALA A 290 3.62 -1.42 23.31
C ALA A 290 2.43 -2.07 22.57
N GLY A 291 2.63 -3.17 21.86
CA GLY A 291 1.58 -3.96 21.23
C GLY A 291 1.49 -3.87 19.70
N VAL A 292 2.54 -3.42 18.99
CA VAL A 292 2.54 -3.37 17.53
C VAL A 292 2.43 -4.77 16.91
N ASP A 293 1.89 -4.80 15.70
CA ASP A 293 1.74 -6.01 14.90
C ASP A 293 2.80 -6.12 13.79
N ALA A 294 3.52 -5.04 13.52
CA ALA A 294 4.73 -4.98 12.69
C ALA A 294 5.52 -3.72 13.02
N VAL A 295 6.79 -3.72 12.69
CA VAL A 295 7.72 -2.60 12.94
C VAL A 295 8.27 -2.08 11.61
N LYS A 296 8.19 -0.77 11.43
CA LYS A 296 8.72 -0.09 10.23
C LYS A 296 10.07 0.52 10.54
N VAL A 297 11.08 0.14 9.75
CA VAL A 297 12.50 0.43 9.96
C VAL A 297 13.02 1.39 8.90
N GLY A 298 13.64 2.47 9.34
CA GLY A 298 14.31 3.42 8.45
C GLY A 298 14.35 4.83 9.05
N ILE A 299 15.55 5.28 9.42
CA ILE A 299 15.82 6.65 9.88
C ILE A 299 16.81 7.29 8.91
N GLY A 300 16.28 8.13 8.02
CA GLY A 300 17.06 8.91 7.07
C GLY A 300 17.50 8.24 5.77
N PRO A 301 17.08 7.01 5.37
CA PRO A 301 17.55 6.40 4.13
C PRO A 301 16.81 6.88 2.87
N GLY A 302 15.66 7.52 3.01
CA GLY A 302 14.83 7.95 1.88
C GLY A 302 15.54 8.95 0.96
N SER A 303 15.28 8.87 -0.33
CA SER A 303 15.94 9.72 -1.35
C SER A 303 15.66 11.22 -1.18
N ILE A 304 14.55 11.57 -0.52
CA ILE A 304 14.12 12.95 -0.28
C ILE A 304 14.32 13.38 1.20
N CYS A 305 14.88 12.50 2.03
CA CYS A 305 15.06 12.74 3.46
C CYS A 305 16.37 13.45 3.73
N THR A 306 16.34 14.50 4.56
CA THR A 306 17.55 15.24 4.98
C THR A 306 17.83 15.12 6.49
N THR A 307 17.14 14.24 7.20
CA THR A 307 17.30 14.04 8.65
C THR A 307 18.76 13.81 9.04
N ARG A 308 19.50 12.99 8.31
CA ARG A 308 20.91 12.70 8.59
C ARG A 308 21.82 13.92 8.45
N VAL A 309 21.48 14.82 7.52
CA VAL A 309 22.25 16.05 7.26
C VAL A 309 21.85 17.17 8.22
N VAL A 310 20.55 17.34 8.42
CA VAL A 310 20.00 18.43 9.26
C VAL A 310 20.14 18.13 10.74
N ALA A 311 19.85 16.92 11.17
CA ALA A 311 19.87 16.51 12.57
C ALA A 311 21.12 15.70 12.98
N GLY A 312 21.84 15.14 12.01
CA GLY A 312 23.00 14.27 12.28
C GLY A 312 22.62 12.87 12.77
N ILE A 313 21.39 12.43 12.54
CA ILE A 313 20.82 11.19 13.08
C ILE A 313 20.52 10.21 11.95
N GLY A 314 20.82 8.94 12.18
CA GLY A 314 20.45 7.85 11.29
C GLY A 314 21.28 6.61 11.54
N VAL A 315 20.81 5.50 10.95
CA VAL A 315 21.53 4.23 10.87
C VAL A 315 21.45 3.73 9.44
N PRO A 316 22.55 3.35 8.79
CA PRO A 316 22.50 2.75 7.45
C PRO A 316 21.57 1.55 7.39
N GLN A 317 20.84 1.41 6.29
CA GLN A 317 19.61 0.62 6.26
C GLN A 317 19.81 -0.89 6.45
N ILE A 318 20.87 -1.49 5.91
CA ILE A 318 21.14 -2.92 6.13
C ILE A 318 21.37 -3.20 7.62
N THR A 319 22.21 -2.39 8.27
CA THR A 319 22.45 -2.50 9.72
C THR A 319 21.16 -2.32 10.50
N ALA A 320 20.35 -1.30 10.17
CA ALA A 320 19.08 -1.04 10.85
C ALA A 320 18.12 -2.23 10.73
N VAL A 321 17.95 -2.78 9.53
CA VAL A 321 17.05 -3.92 9.29
C VAL A 321 17.54 -5.17 10.04
N MET A 322 18.86 -5.46 9.99
CA MET A 322 19.43 -6.61 10.69
C MET A 322 19.23 -6.53 12.21
N ASP A 323 19.50 -5.37 12.80
CA ASP A 323 19.41 -5.18 14.26
C ASP A 323 17.95 -5.25 14.73
N CYS A 324 17.03 -4.67 13.98
CA CYS A 324 15.60 -4.74 14.29
C CYS A 324 15.05 -6.16 14.10
N TYR A 325 15.44 -6.84 13.02
CA TYR A 325 15.02 -8.22 12.74
C TYR A 325 15.49 -9.20 13.82
N ALA A 326 16.73 -9.04 14.33
CA ALA A 326 17.27 -9.89 15.37
C ALA A 326 16.38 -9.93 16.63
N VAL A 327 15.74 -8.82 16.95
CA VAL A 327 14.77 -8.73 18.06
C VAL A 327 13.39 -9.21 17.62
N ALA A 328 12.90 -8.73 16.50
CA ALA A 328 11.52 -8.96 16.05
C ALA A 328 11.22 -10.44 15.74
N LYS A 329 12.18 -11.18 15.18
CA LYS A 329 12.00 -12.60 14.84
C LYS A 329 11.66 -13.48 16.04
N GLU A 330 12.20 -13.18 17.21
CA GLU A 330 11.95 -13.92 18.45
C GLU A 330 10.51 -13.74 18.96
N HIS A 331 9.86 -12.67 18.54
CA HIS A 331 8.47 -12.34 18.90
C HIS A 331 7.47 -12.61 17.76
N GLY A 332 7.93 -13.12 16.64
CA GLY A 332 7.07 -13.34 15.45
C GLY A 332 6.51 -12.06 14.85
N ILE A 333 7.21 -10.92 14.99
CA ILE A 333 6.81 -9.61 14.48
C ILE A 333 7.51 -9.33 13.15
N PRO A 334 6.76 -9.08 12.05
CA PRO A 334 7.34 -8.70 10.77
C PRO A 334 8.07 -7.36 10.81
N ILE A 335 9.11 -7.25 9.99
CA ILE A 335 9.88 -6.03 9.76
C ILE A 335 9.56 -5.48 8.39
N ILE A 336 9.30 -4.17 8.31
CA ILE A 336 9.13 -3.44 7.06
C ILE A 336 10.37 -2.59 6.85
N ALA A 337 11.09 -2.84 5.75
CA ALA A 337 12.23 -2.02 5.34
C ALA A 337 11.71 -0.81 4.56
N ASP A 338 11.83 0.38 5.14
CA ASP A 338 11.30 1.63 4.61
C ASP A 338 12.40 2.60 4.21
N GLY A 339 12.52 2.82 2.91
CA GLY A 339 13.43 3.83 2.33
C GLY A 339 14.76 3.28 1.82
N GLY A 340 15.36 4.04 0.92
CA GLY A 340 16.70 3.78 0.38
C GLY A 340 16.76 2.78 -0.77
N ILE A 341 15.65 2.23 -1.20
CA ILE A 341 15.58 1.27 -2.30
C ILE A 341 15.59 2.02 -3.63
N LYS A 342 16.63 1.78 -4.43
CA LYS A 342 16.87 2.38 -5.73
C LYS A 342 16.70 1.40 -6.89
N TYR A 343 16.96 0.12 -6.64
CA TYR A 343 16.93 -0.97 -7.63
C TYR A 343 16.26 -2.21 -7.04
N SER A 344 15.81 -3.10 -7.90
CA SER A 344 15.25 -4.39 -7.47
C SER A 344 16.21 -5.21 -6.61
N GLY A 345 17.51 -5.12 -6.87
CA GLY A 345 18.55 -5.77 -6.06
C GLY A 345 18.56 -5.32 -4.59
N ASP A 346 18.18 -4.07 -4.33
CA ASP A 346 18.08 -3.56 -2.95
C ASP A 346 16.92 -4.23 -2.20
N ILE A 347 15.85 -4.60 -2.88
CA ILE A 347 14.74 -5.39 -2.30
C ILE A 347 15.26 -6.75 -1.84
N THR A 348 16.02 -7.43 -2.69
CA THR A 348 16.62 -8.73 -2.36
C THR A 348 17.53 -8.61 -1.13
N LYS A 349 18.37 -7.58 -1.08
CA LYS A 349 19.26 -7.30 0.06
C LYS A 349 18.47 -6.98 1.34
N ALA A 350 17.41 -6.17 1.24
CA ALA A 350 16.56 -5.81 2.39
C ALA A 350 15.90 -7.05 3.00
N ILE A 351 15.38 -7.95 2.18
CA ILE A 351 14.76 -9.20 2.63
C ILE A 351 15.81 -10.13 3.25
N ALA A 352 16.95 -10.30 2.61
CA ALA A 352 18.05 -11.10 3.18
C ALA A 352 18.55 -10.57 4.52
N ALA A 353 18.50 -9.24 4.73
CA ALA A 353 18.82 -8.61 6.01
C ALA A 353 17.76 -8.84 7.10
N GLY A 354 16.54 -9.28 6.73
CA GLY A 354 15.47 -9.59 7.66
C GLY A 354 14.13 -8.89 7.39
N GLY A 355 14.05 -8.03 6.37
CA GLY A 355 12.80 -7.40 5.97
C GLY A 355 11.78 -8.41 5.45
N ASN A 356 10.54 -8.29 5.88
CA ASN A 356 9.42 -9.08 5.36
C ASN A 356 8.76 -8.40 4.17
N VAL A 357 8.70 -7.07 4.21
CA VAL A 357 8.10 -6.22 3.19
C VAL A 357 8.97 -4.99 3.00
N CYS A 358 9.04 -4.48 1.78
CA CYS A 358 9.73 -3.23 1.45
C CYS A 358 8.70 -2.13 1.16
N MET A 359 8.79 -1.01 1.89
CA MET A 359 8.02 0.20 1.60
C MET A 359 8.85 1.11 0.69
N MET A 360 8.23 1.61 -0.37
CA MET A 360 8.91 2.44 -1.36
C MET A 360 8.09 3.69 -1.70
N GLY A 361 8.79 4.81 -1.78
CA GLY A 361 8.22 6.10 -2.20
C GLY A 361 8.62 6.45 -3.63
N SER A 362 9.91 6.73 -3.87
CA SER A 362 10.42 7.19 -5.17
C SER A 362 10.12 6.23 -6.33
N MET A 363 10.17 4.93 -6.09
CA MET A 363 9.90 3.91 -7.11
C MET A 363 8.47 3.96 -7.65
N PHE A 364 7.51 4.41 -6.85
CA PHE A 364 6.10 4.51 -7.22
C PHE A 364 5.65 5.93 -7.51
N ALA A 365 6.37 6.95 -7.01
CA ALA A 365 6.02 8.36 -7.21
C ALA A 365 5.95 8.76 -8.69
N GLY A 366 6.75 8.15 -9.55
CA GLY A 366 6.76 8.36 -11.00
C GLY A 366 5.67 7.65 -11.78
N CYS A 367 4.86 6.81 -11.13
CA CYS A 367 3.81 6.05 -11.79
C CYS A 367 2.54 6.88 -12.02
N ASP A 368 1.74 6.51 -13.02
CA ASP A 368 0.47 7.16 -13.34
C ASP A 368 -0.48 7.24 -12.15
N GLU A 369 -0.50 6.22 -11.33
CA GLU A 369 -1.44 6.07 -10.22
C GLU A 369 -1.08 6.92 -9.00
N SER A 370 0.13 7.49 -8.93
CA SER A 370 0.48 8.42 -7.86
C SER A 370 -0.27 9.76 -8.00
N PRO A 371 -0.55 10.46 -6.89
CA PRO A 371 -1.29 11.73 -6.94
C PRO A 371 -0.45 12.94 -7.33
N GLY A 372 0.87 12.81 -7.40
CA GLY A 372 1.77 13.90 -7.82
C GLY A 372 1.43 14.43 -9.21
N THR A 373 1.55 15.74 -9.41
CA THR A 373 1.28 16.37 -10.70
C THR A 373 2.39 16.11 -11.71
N PHE A 374 2.02 16.09 -12.99
CA PHE A 374 2.98 15.98 -14.08
C PHE A 374 3.74 17.29 -14.32
N GLU A 375 5.02 17.16 -14.64
CA GLU A 375 5.87 18.26 -15.11
C GLU A 375 6.59 17.86 -16.39
N LEU A 376 6.73 18.82 -17.32
CA LEU A 376 7.59 18.70 -18.49
C LEU A 376 8.89 19.46 -18.23
N TYR A 377 10.01 18.78 -18.40
CA TYR A 377 11.32 19.39 -18.23
C TYR A 377 12.29 18.82 -19.28
N GLN A 378 12.92 19.70 -20.05
CA GLN A 378 13.84 19.33 -21.14
C GLN A 378 13.26 18.26 -22.08
N GLY A 379 11.97 18.39 -22.42
CA GLY A 379 11.28 17.45 -23.33
C GLY A 379 10.92 16.09 -22.73
N ARG A 380 11.18 15.88 -21.43
CA ARG A 380 10.85 14.64 -20.70
C ARG A 380 9.72 14.88 -19.70
N LYS A 381 8.95 13.83 -19.45
CA LYS A 381 7.84 13.85 -18.51
C LYS A 381 8.30 13.39 -17.13
N TYR A 382 7.93 14.15 -16.10
CA TYR A 382 8.24 13.90 -14.69
C TYR A 382 6.97 13.99 -13.85
N LYS A 383 7.05 13.50 -12.63
CA LYS A 383 6.04 13.73 -11.59
C LYS A 383 6.67 14.38 -10.36
N VAL A 384 5.92 15.27 -9.72
CA VAL A 384 6.33 15.88 -8.46
C VAL A 384 6.44 14.81 -7.39
N TYR A 385 7.53 14.87 -6.64
CA TYR A 385 7.78 14.00 -5.49
C TYR A 385 8.38 14.81 -4.36
N ARG A 386 7.83 14.65 -3.14
CA ARG A 386 8.32 15.37 -1.98
C ARG A 386 8.36 14.50 -0.73
N GLY A 387 9.30 14.81 0.19
CA GLY A 387 9.36 14.21 1.50
C GLY A 387 8.24 14.75 2.40
N MET A 388 7.79 13.94 3.36
CA MET A 388 6.84 14.36 4.37
C MET A 388 7.43 15.42 5.32
N GLY A 389 8.78 15.51 5.41
CA GLY A 389 9.51 16.56 6.12
C GLY A 389 9.83 17.79 5.29
N SER A 390 9.36 17.89 4.04
CA SER A 390 9.45 19.12 3.24
C SER A 390 8.53 20.20 3.80
N ILE A 391 8.84 21.48 3.55
CA ILE A 391 8.03 22.61 4.04
C ILE A 391 6.58 22.46 3.59
N ALA A 392 6.35 22.23 2.31
CA ALA A 392 5.00 22.12 1.76
C ALA A 392 4.22 20.94 2.36
N ALA A 393 4.85 19.76 2.55
CA ALA A 393 4.19 18.61 3.18
C ALA A 393 3.85 18.89 4.65
N MET A 394 4.75 19.53 5.40
CA MET A 394 4.49 19.89 6.80
C MET A 394 3.37 20.92 6.93
N GLU A 395 3.29 21.89 6.05
CA GLU A 395 2.19 22.88 6.00
C GLU A 395 0.83 22.22 5.70
N ASN A 396 0.82 21.07 5.02
CA ASN A 396 -0.39 20.32 4.64
C ASN A 396 -0.75 19.19 5.62
N GLY A 397 -0.06 19.03 6.75
CA GLY A 397 -0.49 18.12 7.79
C GLY A 397 0.56 17.15 8.38
N SER A 398 1.83 17.17 7.94
CA SER A 398 2.85 16.26 8.44
C SER A 398 3.77 16.81 9.54
N LYS A 399 3.42 17.95 10.14
CA LYS A 399 4.19 18.58 11.23
C LYS A 399 4.39 17.66 12.43
N ASP A 400 3.37 16.89 12.80
CA ASP A 400 3.38 15.94 13.92
C ASP A 400 4.43 14.84 13.76
N ARG A 401 4.68 14.38 12.54
CA ARG A 401 5.69 13.39 12.23
C ARG A 401 7.09 13.81 12.68
N TYR A 402 7.38 15.14 12.60
CA TYR A 402 8.66 15.75 12.94
C TYR A 402 8.60 16.57 14.22
N PHE A 403 7.60 16.36 15.07
CA PHE A 403 7.43 17.03 16.38
C PHE A 403 7.35 18.56 16.29
N GLN A 404 6.77 19.10 15.22
CA GLN A 404 6.71 20.53 14.92
C GLN A 404 5.26 21.07 14.85
N THR A 405 4.29 20.40 15.47
CA THR A 405 2.87 20.76 15.41
C THR A 405 2.60 22.20 15.80
N ASP A 406 3.25 22.71 16.86
CA ASP A 406 3.07 24.07 17.40
C ASP A 406 4.12 25.07 16.89
N ALA A 407 4.97 24.68 15.94
CA ALA A 407 6.03 25.52 15.45
C ALA A 407 5.50 26.68 14.59
N LYS A 408 5.92 27.91 14.90
CA LYS A 408 5.63 29.10 14.09
C LYS A 408 6.47 29.17 12.82
N LYS A 409 7.70 28.63 12.89
CA LYS A 409 8.63 28.51 11.76
C LYS A 409 9.13 27.08 11.70
N LEU A 410 9.05 26.47 10.52
CA LEU A 410 9.39 25.07 10.32
C LEU A 410 10.90 24.89 10.08
N VAL A 411 11.43 23.76 10.57
CA VAL A 411 12.76 23.25 10.22
C VAL A 411 12.56 22.00 9.38
N PRO A 412 12.76 22.07 8.05
CA PRO A 412 12.52 20.93 7.18
C PRO A 412 13.57 19.82 7.37
N GLU A 413 13.12 18.58 7.26
CA GLU A 413 13.94 17.36 7.22
C GLU A 413 13.69 16.58 5.93
N GLY A 414 13.30 17.25 4.88
CA GLY A 414 13.06 16.69 3.56
C GLY A 414 13.03 17.77 2.49
N VAL A 415 13.12 17.32 1.24
CA VAL A 415 13.11 18.18 0.07
C VAL A 415 11.92 17.86 -0.84
N GLU A 416 11.66 18.78 -1.75
CA GLU A 416 10.69 18.64 -2.83
C GLU A 416 11.44 18.61 -4.17
N GLY A 417 11.01 17.74 -5.06
CA GLY A 417 11.63 17.58 -6.37
C GLY A 417 10.71 16.85 -7.34
N ARG A 418 11.30 16.24 -8.33
CA ARG A 418 10.60 15.48 -9.35
C ARG A 418 11.33 14.17 -9.64
N VAL A 419 10.57 13.18 -10.07
CA VAL A 419 11.08 11.88 -10.52
C VAL A 419 10.61 11.61 -11.94
N ALA A 420 11.39 10.84 -12.69
CA ALA A 420 11.04 10.47 -14.04
C ALA A 420 9.70 9.70 -14.07
N TYR A 421 8.87 10.02 -15.06
CA TYR A 421 7.66 9.27 -15.33
C TYR A 421 7.98 7.82 -15.68
N LYS A 422 7.27 6.87 -15.08
CA LYS A 422 7.53 5.43 -15.23
C LYS A 422 6.37 4.63 -15.82
N GLY A 423 5.27 5.26 -16.18
CA GLY A 423 4.07 4.56 -16.66
C GLY A 423 3.25 3.94 -15.53
N MET A 424 2.68 2.78 -15.78
CA MET A 424 1.78 2.10 -14.84
C MET A 424 2.54 1.39 -13.72
N VAL A 425 1.96 1.34 -12.53
CA VAL A 425 2.48 0.56 -11.37
C VAL A 425 2.74 -0.89 -11.76
N GLU A 426 1.84 -1.49 -12.51
CA GLU A 426 1.95 -2.87 -13.00
C GLU A 426 3.31 -3.16 -13.64
N ASP A 427 3.78 -2.27 -14.52
CA ASP A 427 5.06 -2.43 -15.22
C ASP A 427 6.26 -2.28 -14.27
N THR A 428 6.19 -1.33 -13.36
CA THR A 428 7.23 -1.14 -12.33
C THR A 428 7.33 -2.36 -11.40
N VAL A 429 6.20 -2.85 -10.92
CA VAL A 429 6.15 -4.04 -10.05
C VAL A 429 6.68 -5.28 -10.77
N PHE A 430 6.32 -5.46 -12.04
CA PHE A 430 6.83 -6.56 -12.85
C PHE A 430 8.37 -6.59 -12.90
N GLN A 431 9.01 -5.44 -13.14
CA GLN A 431 10.46 -5.34 -13.19
C GLN A 431 11.09 -5.58 -11.80
N LEU A 432 10.51 -5.02 -10.75
CA LEU A 432 11.00 -5.20 -9.38
C LEU A 432 10.93 -6.67 -8.93
N LEU A 433 9.83 -7.33 -9.19
CA LEU A 433 9.65 -8.75 -8.85
C LEU A 433 10.54 -9.66 -9.69
N GLY A 434 10.74 -9.34 -10.96
CA GLY A 434 11.66 -10.07 -11.83
C GLY A 434 13.09 -10.06 -11.27
N GLY A 435 13.56 -8.90 -10.83
CA GLY A 435 14.87 -8.76 -10.17
C GLY A 435 14.96 -9.52 -8.85
N LEU A 436 13.92 -9.44 -8.01
CA LEU A 436 13.86 -10.18 -6.76
C LEU A 436 13.87 -11.70 -6.99
N ARG A 437 13.05 -12.20 -7.91
CA ARG A 437 13.02 -13.63 -8.27
C ARG A 437 14.39 -14.13 -8.76
N SER A 438 15.04 -13.34 -9.60
CA SER A 438 16.40 -13.63 -10.07
C SER A 438 17.38 -13.74 -8.89
N GLY A 439 17.38 -12.76 -7.99
CA GLY A 439 18.24 -12.76 -6.80
C GLY A 439 17.98 -13.97 -5.89
N MET A 440 16.74 -14.33 -5.67
CA MET A 440 16.36 -15.50 -4.89
C MET A 440 16.81 -16.80 -5.57
N GLY A 441 16.73 -16.86 -6.90
CA GLY A 441 17.27 -17.96 -7.69
C GLY A 441 18.77 -18.13 -7.48
N TYR A 442 19.55 -17.07 -7.54
CA TYR A 442 21.00 -17.10 -7.27
C TYR A 442 21.34 -17.52 -5.85
N CYS A 443 20.50 -17.20 -4.87
CA CYS A 443 20.70 -17.56 -3.47
C CYS A 443 20.17 -18.96 -3.11
N GLY A 444 19.49 -19.63 -4.02
CA GLY A 444 18.84 -20.91 -3.75
C GLY A 444 17.66 -20.79 -2.77
N ALA A 445 17.05 -19.62 -2.67
CA ALA A 445 15.95 -19.35 -1.76
C ALA A 445 14.60 -19.52 -2.47
N LYS A 446 13.84 -20.55 -2.09
CA LYS A 446 12.51 -20.85 -2.66
C LYS A 446 11.40 -19.89 -2.21
N ASP A 447 11.60 -19.22 -1.07
CA ASP A 447 10.63 -18.34 -0.41
C ASP A 447 11.33 -17.25 0.41
N ILE A 448 10.53 -16.31 0.88
CA ILE A 448 11.03 -15.17 1.68
C ILE A 448 11.71 -15.63 2.98
N PRO A 449 11.11 -16.51 3.80
CA PRO A 449 11.78 -16.97 5.02
C PRO A 449 13.14 -17.63 4.76
N THR A 450 13.28 -18.41 3.70
CA THR A 450 14.55 -19.04 3.34
C THR A 450 15.62 -17.99 3.01
N LEU A 451 15.28 -16.94 2.27
CA LEU A 451 16.22 -15.85 1.98
C LEU A 451 16.67 -15.12 3.25
N GLN A 452 15.75 -14.85 4.18
CA GLN A 452 16.07 -14.24 5.47
C GLN A 452 17.03 -15.08 6.31
N GLU A 453 16.89 -16.40 6.28
CA GLU A 453 17.67 -17.33 7.09
C GLU A 453 19.02 -17.70 6.47
N THR A 454 19.10 -17.80 5.14
CA THR A 454 20.25 -18.36 4.44
C THR A 454 21.07 -17.35 3.64
N GLY A 455 20.54 -16.15 3.40
CA GLY A 455 21.25 -15.10 2.67
C GLY A 455 22.56 -14.71 3.37
N ARG A 456 23.63 -14.59 2.60
CA ARG A 456 24.96 -14.20 3.11
C ARG A 456 25.48 -13.01 2.31
N PHE A 457 26.01 -12.04 3.04
CA PHE A 457 26.56 -10.82 2.47
C PHE A 457 28.09 -10.84 2.46
N VAL A 458 28.66 -10.18 1.47
CA VAL A 458 30.03 -9.74 1.45
C VAL A 458 30.07 -8.22 1.41
N LYS A 459 30.91 -7.59 2.22
CA LYS A 459 31.16 -6.15 2.14
C LYS A 459 31.98 -5.84 0.91
N ILE A 460 31.64 -4.74 0.25
CA ILE A 460 32.35 -4.28 -0.95
C ILE A 460 32.95 -2.89 -0.74
N SER A 461 33.96 -2.57 -1.53
CA SER A 461 34.58 -1.25 -1.57
C SER A 461 33.87 -0.34 -2.57
N ALA A 462 34.20 0.95 -2.57
CA ALA A 462 33.73 1.89 -3.59
C ALA A 462 34.16 1.46 -5.01
N ALA A 463 35.33 0.84 -5.15
CA ALA A 463 35.81 0.30 -6.42
C ALA A 463 34.92 -0.88 -6.88
N SER A 464 34.52 -1.75 -5.97
CA SER A 464 33.61 -2.86 -6.27
C SER A 464 32.21 -2.38 -6.60
N LEU A 465 31.74 -1.31 -5.95
CA LEU A 465 30.47 -0.69 -6.33
C LEU A 465 30.50 -0.18 -7.76
N LYS A 466 31.58 0.49 -8.16
CA LYS A 466 31.76 0.93 -9.54
C LYS A 466 31.81 -0.25 -10.52
N GLU A 467 32.50 -1.34 -10.17
CA GLU A 467 32.53 -2.60 -10.94
C GLU A 467 31.13 -3.19 -11.12
N SER A 468 30.24 -3.01 -10.14
CA SER A 468 28.90 -3.58 -10.13
C SER A 468 27.93 -2.89 -11.11
N HIS A 469 28.21 -1.67 -11.53
CA HIS A 469 27.44 -0.96 -12.54
C HIS A 469 28.09 -1.15 -13.93
N PRO A 470 27.32 -1.00 -15.01
CA PRO A 470 27.93 -0.97 -16.35
C PRO A 470 29.06 0.07 -16.44
N HIS A 471 30.20 -0.35 -16.92
CA HIS A 471 31.39 0.50 -17.03
C HIS A 471 32.16 0.22 -18.33
N ASP A 472 32.97 1.18 -18.75
CA ASP A 472 33.76 1.10 -20.00
C ASP A 472 32.92 0.89 -21.27
N ILE A 473 31.68 1.38 -21.24
CA ILE A 473 30.72 1.34 -22.35
C ILE A 473 29.81 2.58 -22.32
N HIS A 474 29.44 3.08 -23.48
CA HIS A 474 28.35 4.06 -23.60
C HIS A 474 27.03 3.34 -23.81
N ILE A 475 26.10 3.55 -22.89
CA ILE A 475 24.75 2.98 -23.00
C ILE A 475 24.01 3.74 -24.10
N THR A 476 23.66 3.04 -25.18
CA THR A 476 22.93 3.62 -26.32
C THR A 476 21.43 3.37 -26.23
N LYS A 477 21.01 2.41 -25.43
CA LYS A 477 19.62 2.07 -25.16
C LYS A 477 19.47 1.64 -23.71
N GLU A 478 18.64 2.36 -22.96
CA GLU A 478 18.34 2.02 -21.57
C GLU A 478 17.51 0.74 -21.49
N ALA A 479 17.78 -0.06 -20.45
CA ALA A 479 16.95 -1.19 -20.08
C ALA A 479 15.75 -0.71 -19.26
N PRO A 480 14.60 -1.43 -19.26
CA PRO A 480 13.42 -1.01 -18.50
C PRO A 480 13.63 -0.99 -16.98
N ASN A 481 14.68 -1.65 -16.49
CA ASN A 481 15.03 -1.76 -15.07
C ASN A 481 16.37 -1.10 -14.72
N TYR A 482 16.99 -0.43 -15.64
CA TYR A 482 18.24 0.28 -15.42
C TYR A 482 18.31 1.54 -16.30
N SER A 483 18.40 2.69 -15.69
CA SER A 483 18.57 3.98 -16.34
C SER A 483 19.87 4.66 -15.88
N ILE A 484 20.40 5.52 -16.71
CA ILE A 484 21.52 6.38 -16.35
C ILE A 484 20.94 7.54 -15.53
N GLU A 485 21.36 7.67 -14.28
CA GLU A 485 21.10 8.87 -13.50
C GLU A 485 22.03 9.97 -14.00
N GLU A 486 21.44 11.09 -14.47
CA GLU A 486 22.17 12.33 -14.75
C GLU A 486 22.33 13.15 -13.47
#